data_2ac6258de395356c8a24339fb703d4cd
#
_entry.id   2ac6258de395356c8a24339fb703d4cd
#
_cell.length_a   1.000
_cell.length_b   1.000
_cell.length_c   1.000
_cell.angle_alpha   90.00
_cell.angle_beta   90.00
_cell.angle_gamma   90.00
#
_symmetry.space_group_name_H-M   'P 1'
#
loop_
_entity.id
_entity.type
_entity.pdbx_description
1 polymer ?
#
loop_
_entity_poly.entity_id
_entity_poly.type
_entity_poly.pdbx_seq_one_letter_code
_entity_poly.pdbx_strand_id
1 'polypeptide(L)'
;MLASSTSGSQVRAASSSPLKMRPPSALEDDALSAAATTRPGSPVQAESISVLIRVRPLTTAERGQPSVWKHDRQSIWQSVPAGPGRTTVPAQTYSFDRIFGPDETTAQIYDECVHERVVRLLAGYNSTVFAYGQTSSGKTTTIRGDEMREGLIPLCVRQVLDAVTAANRQSPTSHTCSVKMSYMEIYNETIGDLL
;
A
#
# COMPACT_ATOMS: atom_id res chain seq x y z
N MET A 1 11.63 -45.99 -29.58
CA MET A 1 10.65 -46.58 -28.68
C MET A 1 11.15 -46.41 -27.25
N LEU A 2 10.63 -45.45 -26.54
CA LEU A 2 10.74 -45.40 -25.08
C LEU A 2 9.60 -44.48 -24.60
N ALA A 3 8.59 -45.08 -23.97
CA ALA A 3 7.45 -44.45 -23.38
C ALA A 3 7.85 -43.96 -21.98
N SER A 4 7.64 -42.68 -21.68
CA SER A 4 7.67 -42.16 -20.33
C SER A 4 6.26 -41.79 -19.91
N SER A 5 5.76 -42.49 -18.91
CA SER A 5 4.50 -42.24 -18.24
C SER A 5 4.61 -41.00 -17.34
N THR A 6 3.79 -39.98 -17.61
CA THR A 6 3.59 -38.88 -16.70
C THR A 6 2.39 -39.17 -15.80
N SER A 7 2.65 -39.36 -14.51
CA SER A 7 1.61 -39.44 -13.48
C SER A 7 1.12 -38.01 -13.19
N GLY A 8 -0.13 -37.75 -13.56
CA GLY A 8 -0.81 -36.49 -13.20
C GLY A 8 -1.20 -36.49 -11.72
N SER A 9 -0.58 -35.59 -10.95
CA SER A 9 -1.01 -35.26 -9.61
C SER A 9 -2.15 -34.24 -9.69
N GLN A 10 -3.38 -34.67 -9.43
CA GLN A 10 -4.52 -33.76 -9.28
C GLN A 10 -4.42 -33.03 -7.94
N VAL A 11 -4.17 -31.74 -7.99
CA VAL A 11 -4.32 -30.85 -6.83
C VAL A 11 -5.81 -30.62 -6.61
N ARG A 12 -6.37 -31.22 -5.59
CA ARG A 12 -7.73 -30.92 -5.10
C ARG A 12 -7.74 -29.51 -4.52
N ALA A 13 -8.48 -28.63 -5.17
CA ALA A 13 -8.85 -27.34 -4.60
C ALA A 13 -9.73 -27.60 -3.35
N ALA A 14 -9.22 -27.23 -2.18
CA ALA A 14 -10.02 -27.18 -0.97
C ALA A 14 -10.92 -25.93 -1.04
N SER A 15 -12.22 -26.17 -1.17
CA SER A 15 -13.25 -25.14 -1.05
C SER A 15 -13.29 -24.66 0.40
N SER A 16 -12.67 -23.52 0.68
CA SER A 16 -12.83 -22.82 1.95
C SER A 16 -13.97 -21.82 1.80
N SER A 17 -15.13 -22.15 2.37
CA SER A 17 -16.22 -21.20 2.58
C SER A 17 -15.69 -20.02 3.42
N PRO A 18 -16.08 -18.77 3.11
CA PRO A 18 -15.66 -17.62 3.91
C PRO A 18 -16.29 -17.73 5.31
N LEU A 19 -15.46 -17.84 6.33
CA LEU A 19 -15.87 -17.73 7.73
C LEU A 19 -16.44 -16.32 7.92
N LYS A 20 -17.77 -16.24 8.13
CA LYS A 20 -18.41 -15.04 8.67
C LYS A 20 -17.87 -14.83 10.09
N MET A 21 -16.88 -13.98 10.24
CA MET A 21 -16.50 -13.46 11.56
C MET A 21 -17.58 -12.49 12.02
N ARG A 22 -18.27 -12.88 13.07
CA ARG A 22 -19.14 -12.00 13.84
C ARG A 22 -18.23 -11.01 14.59
N PRO A 23 -18.45 -9.69 14.54
CA PRO A 23 -17.61 -8.75 15.29
C PRO A 23 -17.75 -9.06 16.79
N PRO A 24 -16.67 -9.06 17.55
CA PRO A 24 -16.73 -9.20 19.00
C PRO A 24 -17.38 -7.96 19.60
N SER A 25 -18.53 -8.16 20.26
CA SER A 25 -19.31 -7.11 20.93
C SER A 25 -18.76 -6.72 22.32
N ALA A 26 -17.45 -6.79 22.53
CA ALA A 26 -16.86 -6.45 23.83
C ALA A 26 -15.35 -6.13 23.72
N LEU A 27 -14.97 -5.23 22.86
CA LEU A 27 -13.65 -4.56 22.89
C LEU A 27 -13.81 -3.04 22.70
N GLU A 28 -14.95 -2.53 23.08
CA GLU A 28 -15.16 -1.11 23.30
C GLU A 28 -14.81 -0.85 24.75
N ASP A 29 -13.69 -0.14 25.01
CA ASP A 29 -13.76 1.06 25.83
C ASP A 29 -12.42 1.72 26.11
N ASP A 30 -11.22 1.10 25.95
CA ASP A 30 -10.00 1.76 26.40
C ASP A 30 -8.87 2.01 25.37
N ALA A 31 -8.85 1.39 24.22
CA ALA A 31 -7.79 1.60 23.23
C ALA A 31 -8.24 2.41 22.00
N LEU A 32 -9.53 2.61 21.79
CA LEU A 32 -10.14 3.39 20.71
C LEU A 32 -10.51 4.82 21.13
N SER A 33 -10.41 5.15 22.41
CA SER A 33 -10.79 6.47 22.94
C SER A 33 -9.86 7.62 22.55
N ALA A 34 -8.67 7.34 22.03
CA ALA A 34 -7.72 8.38 21.62
C ALA A 34 -7.81 8.75 20.13
N ALA A 35 -8.56 8.02 19.32
CA ALA A 35 -8.65 8.27 17.86
C ALA A 35 -10.05 8.71 17.38
N ALA A 36 -11.05 8.75 18.24
CA ALA A 36 -12.44 9.05 17.85
C ALA A 36 -12.96 10.34 18.43
N THR A 37 -12.33 11.48 18.12
CA THR A 37 -13.02 12.78 18.18
C THR A 37 -13.46 13.14 16.78
N THR A 38 -14.29 12.31 16.16
CA THR A 38 -15.02 12.64 14.94
C THR A 38 -16.48 12.89 15.34
N ARG A 39 -16.99 14.08 15.01
CA ARG A 39 -18.37 14.52 15.25
C ARG A 39 -19.37 13.45 14.77
N PRO A 40 -20.44 13.13 15.55
CA PRO A 40 -21.51 12.28 15.07
C PRO A 40 -22.31 13.04 14.01
N GLY A 41 -22.32 12.58 12.77
CA GLY A 41 -23.24 13.12 11.77
C GLY A 41 -22.80 13.16 10.30
N SER A 42 -21.58 12.75 9.94
CA SER A 42 -21.25 12.58 8.53
C SER A 42 -21.32 11.11 8.14
N PRO A 43 -22.07 10.74 7.08
CA PRO A 43 -21.97 9.38 6.55
C PRO A 43 -20.50 9.16 6.17
N VAL A 44 -19.90 8.09 6.68
CA VAL A 44 -18.58 7.64 6.26
C VAL A 44 -18.70 7.36 4.77
N GLN A 45 -18.28 8.32 3.94
CA GLN A 45 -18.12 8.07 2.52
C GLN A 45 -17.12 6.94 2.39
N ALA A 46 -17.61 5.80 1.90
CA ALA A 46 -16.77 4.67 1.56
C ALA A 46 -15.95 5.06 0.33
N GLU A 47 -14.84 5.77 0.54
CA GLU A 47 -13.85 5.99 -0.51
C GLU A 47 -13.26 4.63 -0.85
N SER A 48 -13.61 4.12 -2.03
CA SER A 48 -13.19 2.80 -2.46
C SER A 48 -11.73 2.79 -2.90
N ILE A 49 -11.22 3.89 -3.47
CA ILE A 49 -9.88 3.97 -4.05
C ILE A 49 -9.26 5.33 -3.72
N SER A 50 -7.99 5.33 -3.28
CA SER A 50 -7.16 6.52 -3.18
C SER A 50 -5.97 6.39 -4.12
N VAL A 51 -5.73 7.40 -4.94
CA VAL A 51 -4.65 7.43 -5.92
C VAL A 51 -3.58 8.42 -5.48
N LEU A 52 -2.39 7.90 -5.22
CA LEU A 52 -1.26 8.67 -4.73
C LEU A 52 -0.16 8.68 -5.77
N ILE A 53 0.50 9.81 -5.94
CA ILE A 53 1.67 9.93 -6.80
C ILE A 53 2.92 10.07 -5.92
N ARG A 54 3.95 9.31 -6.22
CA ARG A 54 5.28 9.49 -5.64
C ARG A 54 6.27 9.90 -6.73
N VAL A 55 6.79 11.09 -6.62
CA VAL A 55 7.86 11.57 -7.48
C VAL A 55 9.18 11.09 -6.89
N ARG A 56 9.91 10.21 -7.60
CA ARG A 56 11.21 9.73 -7.11
C ARG A 56 12.31 10.79 -7.24
N PRO A 57 13.33 10.77 -6.38
CA PRO A 57 14.52 11.57 -6.59
C PRO A 57 15.18 11.27 -7.95
N LEU A 58 15.79 12.28 -8.54
CA LEU A 58 16.60 12.11 -9.75
C LEU A 58 17.85 11.26 -9.47
N THR A 59 18.13 10.31 -10.35
CA THR A 59 19.38 9.55 -10.31
C THR A 59 20.57 10.45 -10.61
N THR A 60 21.78 9.98 -10.32
CA THR A 60 23.02 10.73 -10.60
C THR A 60 23.13 11.08 -12.09
N ALA A 61 22.71 10.19 -12.99
CA ALA A 61 22.73 10.40 -14.43
C ALA A 61 21.70 11.44 -14.92
N GLU A 62 20.61 11.62 -14.17
CA GLU A 62 19.54 12.58 -14.48
C GLU A 62 19.79 13.98 -13.87
N ARG A 63 20.74 14.07 -12.93
CA ARG A 63 21.09 15.35 -12.30
C ARG A 63 21.67 16.30 -13.33
N GLY A 64 21.19 17.53 -13.31
CA GLY A 64 21.61 18.56 -14.27
C GLY A 64 20.66 18.73 -15.45
N GLN A 65 19.69 17.82 -15.64
CA GLN A 65 18.61 18.05 -16.59
C GLN A 65 17.46 18.82 -15.92
N PRO A 66 16.88 19.82 -16.58
CA PRO A 66 15.75 20.54 -16.02
C PRO A 66 14.55 19.60 -15.88
N SER A 67 13.99 19.51 -14.67
CA SER A 67 12.72 18.80 -14.51
C SER A 67 11.62 19.59 -15.21
N VAL A 68 10.98 18.95 -16.17
CA VAL A 68 9.82 19.53 -16.86
C VAL A 68 8.52 19.33 -16.06
N TRP A 69 8.53 18.47 -15.05
CA TRP A 69 7.39 18.23 -14.18
C TRP A 69 7.46 19.05 -12.92
N LYS A 70 6.37 19.73 -12.59
CA LYS A 70 6.16 20.45 -11.33
C LYS A 70 4.94 19.90 -10.64
N HIS A 71 4.89 19.98 -9.33
CA HIS A 71 3.77 19.51 -8.53
C HIS A 71 3.56 20.37 -7.28
N ASP A 72 2.37 20.32 -6.76
CA ASP A 72 2.01 20.65 -5.39
C ASP A 72 1.52 19.38 -4.66
N ARG A 73 0.75 19.53 -3.61
CA ARG A 73 0.27 18.36 -2.83
C ARG A 73 -0.78 17.52 -3.54
N GLN A 74 -1.50 18.06 -4.52
CA GLN A 74 -2.62 17.37 -5.18
C GLN A 74 -2.58 17.46 -6.70
N SER A 75 -1.73 18.31 -7.27
CA SER A 75 -1.67 18.52 -8.71
C SER A 75 -0.25 18.37 -9.25
N ILE A 76 -0.13 17.79 -10.43
CA ILE A 76 1.12 17.67 -11.16
C ILE A 76 0.91 18.17 -12.60
N TRP A 77 1.85 18.96 -13.09
CA TRP A 77 1.77 19.51 -14.45
C TRP A 77 3.14 19.55 -15.12
N GLN A 78 3.10 19.55 -16.44
CA GLN A 78 4.31 19.72 -17.23
C GLN A 78 4.55 21.21 -17.49
N SER A 79 5.74 21.68 -17.11
CA SER A 79 6.20 23.04 -17.42
C SER A 79 7.01 23.01 -18.70
N VAL A 80 6.43 23.47 -19.80
CA VAL A 80 7.15 23.61 -21.07
C VAL A 80 7.89 24.95 -21.01
N PRO A 81 9.22 25.00 -21.26
CA PRO A 81 9.94 26.28 -21.38
C PRO A 81 9.27 27.14 -22.44
N ALA A 82 8.93 28.35 -22.07
CA ALA A 82 8.42 29.31 -23.04
C ALA A 82 9.56 29.68 -23.99
N GLY A 83 9.29 29.64 -25.30
CA GLY A 83 10.16 30.30 -26.26
C GLY A 83 10.22 31.83 -26.02
N PRO A 84 11.15 32.54 -26.65
CA PRO A 84 11.28 33.99 -26.46
C PRO A 84 9.96 34.71 -26.60
N GLY A 85 9.49 35.40 -25.53
CA GLY A 85 8.28 36.18 -25.53
C GLY A 85 6.99 35.46 -25.14
N ARG A 86 7.02 34.19 -24.66
CA ARG A 86 5.84 33.47 -24.17
C ARG A 86 5.92 33.19 -22.67
N THR A 87 4.85 33.45 -21.95
CA THR A 87 4.66 33.02 -20.56
C THR A 87 4.51 31.50 -20.50
N THR A 88 5.15 30.86 -19.51
CA THR A 88 5.04 29.43 -19.26
C THR A 88 3.57 29.10 -18.93
N VAL A 89 2.87 28.41 -19.83
CA VAL A 89 1.53 27.92 -19.55
C VAL A 89 1.64 26.43 -19.22
N PRO A 90 1.04 25.96 -18.14
CA PRO A 90 0.98 24.51 -17.89
C PRO A 90 0.27 23.83 -19.05
N ALA A 91 0.96 22.90 -19.72
CA ALA A 91 0.40 22.23 -20.90
C ALA A 91 -0.79 21.34 -20.53
N GLN A 92 -0.72 20.69 -19.38
CA GLN A 92 -1.77 19.82 -18.83
C GLN A 92 -1.54 19.65 -17.34
N THR A 93 -2.61 19.74 -16.54
CA THR A 93 -2.56 19.50 -15.10
C THR A 93 -3.38 18.27 -14.77
N TYR A 94 -2.81 17.40 -13.94
CA TYR A 94 -3.47 16.20 -13.41
C TYR A 94 -3.63 16.35 -11.91
N SER A 95 -4.78 15.94 -11.37
CA SER A 95 -5.08 16.00 -9.94
C SER A 95 -5.22 14.60 -9.36
N PHE A 96 -4.71 14.43 -8.13
CA PHE A 96 -4.69 13.17 -7.39
C PHE A 96 -5.01 13.44 -5.92
N ASP A 97 -5.27 12.40 -5.14
CA ASP A 97 -5.57 12.57 -3.71
C ASP A 97 -4.36 13.11 -2.95
N ARG A 98 -3.16 12.67 -3.30
CA ARG A 98 -1.91 13.18 -2.73
C ARG A 98 -0.73 12.96 -3.67
N ILE A 99 0.17 13.92 -3.73
CA ILE A 99 1.44 13.83 -4.45
C ILE A 99 2.58 14.03 -3.45
N PHE A 100 3.47 13.04 -3.40
CA PHE A 100 4.68 13.05 -2.59
C PHE A 100 5.87 13.43 -3.46
N GLY A 101 6.61 14.43 -3.04
CA GLY A 101 7.81 14.91 -3.71
C GLY A 101 9.03 14.02 -3.49
N PRO A 102 10.16 14.33 -4.16
CA PRO A 102 11.36 13.52 -4.07
C PRO A 102 12.01 13.49 -2.68
N ASP A 103 11.74 14.48 -1.84
CA ASP A 103 12.29 14.59 -0.49
C ASP A 103 11.40 13.90 0.56
N GLU A 104 10.18 13.50 0.20
CA GLU A 104 9.25 12.84 1.10
C GLU A 104 9.55 11.34 1.22
N THR A 105 9.58 10.85 2.45
CA THR A 105 10.00 9.50 2.78
C THR A 105 8.85 8.49 2.66
N THR A 106 9.18 7.20 2.59
CA THR A 106 8.17 6.13 2.62
C THR A 106 7.43 6.09 3.96
N ALA A 107 8.08 6.45 5.06
CA ALA A 107 7.43 6.58 6.36
C ALA A 107 6.33 7.65 6.35
N GLN A 108 6.57 8.81 5.74
CA GLN A 108 5.54 9.85 5.59
C GLN A 108 4.36 9.37 4.72
N ILE A 109 4.63 8.64 3.63
CA ILE A 109 3.58 8.03 2.80
C ILE A 109 2.75 7.04 3.65
N TYR A 110 3.43 6.24 4.46
CA TYR A 110 2.79 5.29 5.37
C TYR A 110 1.88 6.01 6.36
N ASP A 111 2.42 6.98 7.09
CA ASP A 111 1.70 7.69 8.14
C ASP A 111 0.49 8.48 7.59
N GLU A 112 0.64 9.17 6.46
CA GLU A 112 -0.43 9.98 5.87
C GLU A 112 -1.52 9.15 5.19
N CYS A 113 -1.18 8.00 4.58
CA CYS A 113 -2.11 7.36 3.63
C CYS A 113 -2.34 5.87 3.86
N VAL A 114 -1.41 5.16 4.50
CA VAL A 114 -1.47 3.69 4.61
C VAL A 114 -1.81 3.24 6.02
N HIS A 115 -1.33 3.92 7.04
CA HIS A 115 -1.56 3.60 8.44
C HIS A 115 -3.04 3.34 8.75
N GLU A 116 -3.93 4.26 8.37
CA GLU A 116 -5.37 4.14 8.57
C GLU A 116 -5.97 2.93 7.83
N ARG A 117 -5.40 2.54 6.68
CA ARG A 117 -5.83 1.35 5.95
C ARG A 117 -5.52 0.07 6.73
N VAL A 118 -4.40 0.03 7.45
CA VAL A 118 -4.06 -1.08 8.34
C VAL A 118 -4.96 -1.10 9.58
N VAL A 119 -5.30 0.06 10.16
CA VAL A 119 -6.28 0.14 11.26
C VAL A 119 -7.62 -0.43 10.81
N ARG A 120 -8.12 -0.06 9.64
CA ARG A 120 -9.36 -0.60 9.07
C ARG A 120 -9.27 -2.10 8.77
N LEU A 121 -8.11 -2.59 8.32
CA LEU A 121 -7.86 -4.02 8.15
C LEU A 121 -8.03 -4.77 9.48
N LEU A 122 -7.47 -4.25 10.57
CA LEU A 122 -7.61 -4.83 11.90
C LEU A 122 -9.05 -4.79 12.42
N ALA A 123 -9.86 -3.83 11.96
CA ALA A 123 -11.30 -3.77 12.22
C ALA A 123 -12.13 -4.71 11.31
N GLY A 124 -11.50 -5.53 10.46
CA GLY A 124 -12.16 -6.55 9.64
C GLY A 124 -12.46 -6.12 8.20
N TYR A 125 -11.96 -4.99 7.73
CA TYR A 125 -12.11 -4.56 6.34
C TYR A 125 -10.97 -5.08 5.47
N ASN A 126 -11.28 -5.47 4.23
CA ASN A 126 -10.24 -5.78 3.26
C ASN A 126 -9.52 -4.49 2.80
N SER A 127 -8.21 -4.58 2.67
CA SER A 127 -7.38 -3.47 2.20
C SER A 127 -6.36 -3.97 1.19
N THR A 128 -6.15 -3.21 0.13
CA THR A 128 -5.14 -3.51 -0.89
C THR A 128 -4.29 -2.28 -1.14
N VAL A 129 -2.98 -2.45 -1.15
CA VAL A 129 -2.01 -1.43 -1.53
C VAL A 129 -1.16 -1.98 -2.67
N PHE A 130 -1.04 -1.23 -3.74
CA PHE A 130 -0.18 -1.62 -4.86
C PHE A 130 0.59 -0.43 -5.42
N ALA A 131 1.74 -0.68 -6.02
CA ALA A 131 2.53 0.32 -6.72
C ALA A 131 2.48 0.07 -8.23
N TYR A 132 2.18 1.11 -8.98
CA TYR A 132 2.12 1.09 -10.44
C TYR A 132 3.13 2.08 -11.03
N GLY A 133 3.72 1.74 -12.15
CA GLY A 133 4.65 2.60 -12.87
C GLY A 133 5.61 1.79 -13.76
N GLN A 134 6.34 2.49 -14.61
CA GLN A 134 7.34 1.87 -15.51
C GLN A 134 8.52 1.26 -14.73
N THR A 135 9.37 0.51 -15.39
CA THR A 135 10.63 0.03 -14.81
C THR A 135 11.48 1.22 -14.33
N SER A 136 12.15 1.03 -13.21
CA SER A 136 12.99 2.07 -12.56
C SER A 136 12.22 3.30 -12.03
N SER A 137 10.89 3.26 -11.95
CA SER A 137 10.09 4.35 -11.35
C SER A 137 10.12 4.37 -9.81
N GLY A 138 10.71 3.36 -9.16
CA GLY A 138 10.80 3.28 -7.70
C GLY A 138 9.72 2.43 -7.02
N LYS A 139 8.98 1.61 -7.76
CA LYS A 139 7.96 0.70 -7.18
C LYS A 139 8.53 -0.17 -6.07
N THR A 140 9.61 -0.88 -6.35
CA THR A 140 10.26 -1.80 -5.40
C THR A 140 10.76 -1.05 -4.16
N THR A 141 11.40 0.10 -4.34
CA THR A 141 11.86 0.94 -3.22
C THR A 141 10.69 1.41 -2.35
N THR A 142 9.55 1.74 -2.96
CA THR A 142 8.36 2.16 -2.20
C THR A 142 7.73 1.00 -1.44
N ILE A 143 7.57 -0.15 -2.08
CA ILE A 143 6.84 -1.29 -1.49
C ILE A 143 7.74 -2.09 -0.54
N ARG A 144 8.93 -2.50 -0.99
CA ARG A 144 9.83 -3.36 -0.23
C ARG A 144 10.82 -2.55 0.62
N GLY A 145 11.27 -1.40 0.09
CA GLY A 145 12.36 -0.64 0.66
C GLY A 145 13.73 -1.03 0.10
N ASP A 146 14.76 -0.49 0.69
CA ASP A 146 16.16 -0.78 0.44
C ASP A 146 16.92 -0.96 1.77
N GLU A 147 18.23 -1.15 1.73
CA GLU A 147 19.07 -1.35 2.92
C GLU A 147 19.01 -0.18 3.93
N MET A 148 18.69 1.00 3.46
CA MET A 148 18.71 2.23 4.26
C MET A 148 17.31 2.70 4.67
N ARG A 149 16.25 2.22 4.00
CA ARG A 149 14.88 2.73 4.18
C ARG A 149 13.87 1.61 4.06
N GLU A 150 13.01 1.52 5.05
CA GLU A 150 11.91 0.58 5.03
C GLU A 150 10.85 0.96 3.97
N GLY A 151 10.32 -0.06 3.30
CA GLY A 151 9.19 0.07 2.40
C GLY A 151 7.85 -0.03 3.13
N LEU A 152 6.75 0.06 2.38
CA LEU A 152 5.40 -0.05 2.94
C LEU A 152 5.10 -1.44 3.50
N ILE A 153 5.64 -2.53 2.91
CA ILE A 153 5.42 -3.90 3.42
C ILE A 153 5.92 -4.04 4.86
N PRO A 154 7.21 -3.80 5.18
CA PRO A 154 7.68 -3.95 6.55
C PRO A 154 6.95 -3.04 7.54
N LEU A 155 6.57 -1.83 7.17
CA LEU A 155 5.80 -0.92 8.01
C LEU A 155 4.39 -1.47 8.32
N CYS A 156 3.67 -1.95 7.30
CA CYS A 156 2.35 -2.58 7.47
C CYS A 156 2.43 -3.85 8.33
N VAL A 157 3.40 -4.74 8.03
CA VAL A 157 3.56 -6.01 8.76
C VAL A 157 3.87 -5.75 10.22
N ARG A 158 4.74 -4.79 10.53
CA ARG A 158 5.06 -4.40 11.91
C ARG A 158 3.79 -3.97 12.65
N GLN A 159 3.00 -3.07 12.11
CA GLN A 159 1.77 -2.60 12.74
C GLN A 159 0.78 -3.76 13.00
N VAL A 160 0.61 -4.67 12.02
CA VAL A 160 -0.27 -5.84 12.19
C VAL A 160 0.25 -6.76 13.29
N LEU A 161 1.56 -7.06 13.32
CA LEU A 161 2.15 -7.94 14.33
C LEU A 161 2.09 -7.32 15.72
N ASP A 162 2.31 -6.03 15.85
CA ASP A 162 2.20 -5.31 17.12
C ASP A 162 0.76 -5.37 17.65
N ALA A 163 -0.23 -5.12 16.80
CA ALA A 163 -1.64 -5.21 17.17
C ALA A 163 -2.05 -6.62 17.59
N VAL A 164 -1.65 -7.65 16.83
CA VAL A 164 -1.93 -9.05 17.15
C VAL A 164 -1.24 -9.47 18.46
N THR A 165 -0.01 -9.03 18.66
CA THR A 165 0.73 -9.31 19.90
C THR A 165 0.03 -8.66 21.11
N ALA A 166 -0.42 -7.43 20.98
CA ALA A 166 -1.17 -6.72 22.00
C ALA A 166 -2.50 -7.43 22.32
N ALA A 167 -3.25 -7.82 21.30
CA ALA A 167 -4.52 -8.53 21.47
C ALA A 167 -4.33 -9.88 22.19
N ASN A 168 -3.31 -10.65 21.81
CA ASN A 168 -3.02 -11.95 22.45
C ASN A 168 -2.57 -11.81 23.91
N ARG A 169 -1.92 -10.69 24.27
CA ARG A 169 -1.55 -10.40 25.68
C ARG A 169 -2.76 -10.04 26.53
N GLN A 170 -3.73 -9.32 25.98
CA GLN A 170 -4.92 -8.87 26.71
C GLN A 170 -5.91 -9.99 26.97
N SER A 171 -5.99 -11.00 26.12
CA SER A 171 -6.96 -12.10 26.24
C SER A 171 -6.31 -13.48 26.09
N PRO A 172 -5.40 -13.88 27.00
CA PRO A 172 -4.63 -15.10 26.83
C PRO A 172 -5.44 -16.39 26.91
N THR A 173 -6.68 -16.35 27.42
CA THR A 173 -7.49 -17.54 27.69
C THR A 173 -8.70 -17.71 26.77
N SER A 174 -9.12 -16.69 26.02
CA SER A 174 -10.35 -16.76 25.25
C SER A 174 -10.15 -16.90 23.74
N HIS A 175 -9.21 -16.16 23.16
CA HIS A 175 -8.97 -16.18 21.71
C HIS A 175 -7.50 -15.93 21.42
N THR A 176 -6.94 -16.67 20.46
CA THR A 176 -5.58 -16.44 19.96
C THR A 176 -5.68 -15.96 18.51
N CYS A 177 -5.16 -14.76 18.25
CA CYS A 177 -5.01 -14.25 16.90
C CYS A 177 -3.73 -14.78 16.27
N SER A 178 -3.80 -15.20 15.00
CA SER A 178 -2.63 -15.61 14.22
C SER A 178 -2.59 -14.84 12.90
N VAL A 179 -1.38 -14.57 12.40
CA VAL A 179 -1.15 -13.98 11.08
C VAL A 179 -0.66 -15.09 10.14
N LYS A 180 -1.26 -15.16 8.96
CA LYS A 180 -0.79 -16.04 7.87
C LYS A 180 -0.40 -15.17 6.70
N MET A 181 0.66 -15.55 6.00
CA MET A 181 1.15 -14.88 4.82
C MET A 181 1.22 -15.87 3.66
N SER A 182 0.93 -15.40 2.45
CA SER A 182 1.28 -16.04 1.20
C SER A 182 2.10 -15.06 0.37
N TYR A 183 3.03 -15.57 -0.42
CA TYR A 183 3.87 -14.75 -1.27
C TYR A 183 3.95 -15.39 -2.65
N MET A 184 3.44 -14.69 -3.66
CA MET A 184 3.36 -15.21 -5.02
C MET A 184 3.86 -14.19 -6.03
N GLU A 185 4.34 -14.68 -7.15
CA GLU A 185 4.58 -13.88 -8.34
C GLU A 185 3.72 -14.35 -9.51
N ILE A 186 3.44 -13.43 -10.41
CA ILE A 186 2.85 -13.72 -11.72
C ILE A 186 3.85 -13.26 -12.78
N TYR A 187 4.46 -14.22 -13.45
CA TYR A 187 5.41 -13.95 -14.50
C TYR A 187 5.08 -14.77 -15.74
N ASN A 188 4.99 -14.10 -16.90
CA ASN A 188 4.64 -14.72 -18.17
C ASN A 188 3.41 -15.64 -18.07
N GLU A 189 2.32 -15.10 -17.51
CA GLU A 189 1.01 -15.78 -17.30
C GLU A 189 1.08 -17.03 -16.38
N THR A 190 2.20 -17.25 -15.72
CA THR A 190 2.39 -18.36 -14.77
C THR A 190 2.45 -17.82 -13.34
N ILE A 191 1.73 -18.47 -12.44
CA ILE A 191 1.74 -18.14 -11.01
C ILE A 191 2.80 -19.02 -10.34
N GLY A 192 3.75 -18.37 -9.66
CA GLY A 192 4.77 -19.00 -8.83
C GLY A 192 4.52 -18.72 -7.35
N ASP A 193 4.63 -19.75 -6.51
CA ASP A 193 4.70 -19.60 -5.06
C ASP A 193 6.15 -19.30 -4.68
N LEU A 194 6.37 -18.27 -3.86
CA LEU A 194 7.69 -17.80 -3.46
C LEU A 194 8.04 -18.10 -1.98
N LEU A 195 7.21 -18.90 -1.27
CA LEU A 195 7.46 -19.37 0.09
C LEU A 195 8.01 -20.80 0.13
#